data_20eb00e90f8b7e4258e9a29c156d1942
#
_entry.id   20eb00e90f8b7e4258e9a29c156d1942
#
_cell.length_a   1.000
_cell.length_b   1.000
_cell.length_c   1.000
_cell.angle_alpha   90.00
_cell.angle_beta   90.00
_cell.angle_gamma   90.00
#
_symmetry.space_group_name_H-M   'P 1'
#
loop_
_entity.id
_entity.type
_entity.pdbx_description
1 polymer ?
#
loop_
_entity_poly.entity_id
_entity_poly.type
_entity_poly.pdbx_seq_one_letter_code
_entity_poly.pdbx_strand_id
1 'polypeptide(L)'
;MIETRKTICPLDCPDSCGIVATTANGRIPRLQGDPDHSFTRGFLCRKMRHYADRIHSAERILFPQLRIGIKGSGEFERISWDDAWEILVARLHKMKEDYGSESLLPYSYAGNMGHINRW
;
A
#
# COMPACT_ATOMS: atom_id res chain seq x y z
N MET A 1 21.50 6.73 -13.26
CA MET A 1 22.33 5.68 -12.61
C MET A 1 21.45 4.44 -12.44
N ILE A 2 21.98 3.26 -12.72
CA ILE A 2 21.28 1.98 -12.50
C ILE A 2 21.83 1.37 -11.22
N GLU A 3 20.96 1.02 -10.31
CA GLU A 3 21.33 0.38 -9.03
C GLU A 3 20.52 -0.88 -8.82
N THR A 4 21.12 -1.84 -8.13
CA THR A 4 20.44 -3.07 -7.71
C THR A 4 20.44 -3.14 -6.20
N ARG A 5 19.27 -3.36 -5.60
CA ARG A 5 19.08 -3.40 -4.15
C ARG A 5 18.32 -4.64 -3.73
N LYS A 6 18.74 -5.25 -2.64
CA LYS A 6 17.98 -6.30 -1.95
C LYS A 6 16.92 -5.68 -1.06
N THR A 7 15.73 -6.24 -1.06
CA THR A 7 14.59 -5.84 -0.25
C THR A 7 13.70 -7.03 0.05
N ILE A 8 12.68 -6.83 0.84
CA ILE A 8 11.68 -7.83 1.20
C ILE A 8 10.35 -7.49 0.53
N CYS A 9 9.58 -8.51 0.18
CA CYS A 9 8.25 -8.38 -0.39
C CYS A 9 7.33 -7.56 0.55
N PRO A 10 6.66 -6.51 0.08
CA PRO A 10 5.80 -5.66 0.91
C PRO A 10 4.40 -6.24 1.11
N LEU A 11 4.07 -7.39 0.53
CA LEU A 11 2.77 -8.02 0.71
C LEU A 11 2.69 -8.73 2.06
N ASP A 12 1.48 -8.98 2.50
CA ASP A 12 1.12 -9.53 3.81
C ASP A 12 1.33 -11.04 3.97
N CYS A 13 1.99 -11.70 3.00
CA CYS A 13 2.32 -13.12 3.12
C CYS A 13 3.38 -13.36 4.20
N PRO A 14 3.25 -14.44 5.00
CA PRO A 14 4.22 -14.79 6.04
C PRO A 14 5.59 -15.20 5.48
N ASP A 15 5.67 -15.53 4.19
CA ASP A 15 6.91 -16.00 3.53
C ASP A 15 8.01 -14.93 3.47
N SER A 16 7.66 -13.65 3.57
CA SER A 16 8.59 -12.52 3.58
C SER A 16 9.66 -12.62 2.48
N CYS A 17 9.23 -12.93 1.24
CA CYS A 17 10.12 -13.25 0.11
C CYS A 17 11.19 -12.18 -0.09
N GLY A 18 12.45 -12.62 -0.23
CA GLY A 18 13.54 -11.75 -0.64
C GLY A 18 13.41 -11.34 -2.11
N ILE A 19 13.65 -10.07 -2.38
CA ILE A 19 13.56 -9.46 -3.71
C ILE A 19 14.85 -8.73 -4.04
N VAL A 20 15.28 -8.84 -5.28
CA VAL A 20 16.29 -7.99 -5.90
C VAL A 20 15.59 -7.01 -6.83
N ALA A 21 15.62 -5.74 -6.46
CA ALA A 21 15.04 -4.65 -7.23
C ALA A 21 16.13 -3.90 -8.00
N THR A 22 15.98 -3.77 -9.31
CA THR A 22 16.80 -2.87 -10.12
C THR A 22 16.09 -1.52 -10.22
N THR A 23 16.79 -0.45 -9.92
CA THR A 23 16.27 0.92 -10.02
C THR A 23 17.04 1.70 -11.09
N ALA A 24 16.33 2.51 -11.85
CA ALA A 24 16.91 3.39 -12.87
C ALA A 24 16.06 4.66 -12.98
N ASN A 25 16.66 5.83 -12.80
CA ASN A 25 16.00 7.12 -12.95
C ASN A 25 14.68 7.25 -12.17
N GLY A 26 14.67 6.79 -10.90
CA GLY A 26 13.49 6.84 -10.05
C GLY A 26 12.41 5.78 -10.38
N ARG A 27 12.67 4.87 -11.31
CA ARG A 27 11.75 3.76 -11.66
C ARG A 27 12.34 2.42 -11.28
N ILE A 28 11.50 1.40 -11.23
CA ILE A 28 11.87 0.00 -10.97
C ILE A 28 11.63 -0.80 -12.26
N PRO A 29 12.59 -0.86 -13.19
CA PRO A 29 12.41 -1.60 -14.42
C PRO A 29 12.39 -3.12 -14.24
N ARG A 30 12.89 -3.63 -13.11
CA ARG A 30 12.98 -5.09 -12.89
C ARG A 30 12.87 -5.45 -11.42
N LEU A 31 12.05 -6.48 -11.15
CA LEU A 31 11.97 -7.19 -9.87
C LEU A 31 12.28 -8.67 -10.09
N GLN A 32 13.08 -9.24 -9.21
CA GLN A 32 13.45 -10.67 -9.22
C GLN A 32 13.44 -11.21 -7.78
N GLY A 33 13.23 -12.51 -7.62
CA GLY A 33 13.48 -13.15 -6.35
C GLY A 33 14.97 -13.13 -5.99
N ASP A 34 15.29 -12.93 -4.72
CA ASP A 34 16.66 -12.98 -4.24
C ASP A 34 17.10 -14.46 -4.12
N PRO A 35 18.10 -14.91 -4.90
CA PRO A 35 18.58 -16.28 -4.84
C PRO A 35 19.23 -16.64 -3.49
N ASP A 36 19.74 -15.64 -2.78
CA ASP A 36 20.39 -15.83 -1.49
C ASP A 36 19.39 -15.83 -0.30
N HIS A 37 18.12 -15.59 -0.56
CA HIS A 37 17.10 -15.63 0.49
C HIS A 37 16.91 -17.06 0.99
N SER A 38 17.09 -17.29 2.30
CA SER A 38 17.16 -18.63 2.90
C SER A 38 15.93 -19.51 2.65
N PHE A 39 14.74 -18.91 2.58
CA PHE A 39 13.48 -19.62 2.40
C PHE A 39 13.06 -19.70 0.93
N THR A 40 12.93 -18.55 0.24
CA THR A 40 12.35 -18.49 -1.10
C THR A 40 13.33 -18.72 -2.24
N ARG A 41 14.63 -18.60 -1.99
CA ARG A 41 15.72 -18.99 -2.90
C ARG A 41 15.52 -18.56 -4.35
N GLY A 42 15.18 -17.30 -4.56
CA GLY A 42 14.95 -16.73 -5.89
C GLY A 42 13.55 -16.89 -6.45
N PHE A 43 12.64 -17.56 -5.73
CA PHE A 43 11.24 -17.62 -6.15
C PHE A 43 10.58 -16.24 -6.08
N LEU A 44 9.84 -15.90 -7.12
CA LEU A 44 9.01 -14.69 -7.18
C LEU A 44 7.61 -15.06 -7.67
N CYS A 45 6.59 -14.86 -6.83
CA CYS A 45 5.22 -15.22 -7.14
C CYS A 45 4.62 -14.31 -8.24
N ARG A 46 3.53 -14.77 -8.84
CA ARG A 46 2.85 -14.04 -9.92
C ARG A 46 2.42 -12.62 -9.52
N LYS A 47 2.00 -12.41 -8.28
CA LYS A 47 1.59 -11.08 -7.78
C LYS A 47 2.74 -10.06 -7.86
N MET A 48 3.96 -10.48 -7.58
CA MET A 48 5.13 -9.61 -7.55
C MET A 48 5.78 -9.37 -8.91
N ARG A 49 5.56 -10.25 -9.89
CA ARG A 49 6.16 -10.08 -11.24
C ARG A 49 5.76 -8.76 -11.89
N HIS A 50 4.53 -8.29 -11.66
CA HIS A 50 3.96 -7.07 -12.21
C HIS A 50 3.78 -5.96 -11.17
N TYR A 51 4.42 -6.09 -10.02
CA TYR A 51 4.24 -5.12 -8.94
C TYR A 51 4.84 -3.75 -9.27
N ALA A 52 5.94 -3.73 -10.03
CA ALA A 52 6.54 -2.49 -10.50
C ALA A 52 5.59 -1.72 -11.45
N ASP A 53 4.86 -2.42 -12.31
CA ASP A 53 3.87 -1.81 -13.22
C ASP A 53 2.78 -1.11 -12.41
N ARG A 54 2.32 -1.72 -11.32
CA ARG A 54 1.36 -1.13 -10.39
C ARG A 54 1.91 0.12 -9.69
N ILE A 55 3.16 0.07 -9.23
CA ILE A 55 3.80 1.22 -8.55
C ILE A 55 3.88 2.42 -9.49
N HIS A 56 4.18 2.19 -10.76
CA HIS A 56 4.41 3.22 -11.75
C HIS A 56 3.21 3.46 -12.68
N SER A 57 2.05 2.89 -12.37
CA SER A 57 0.81 3.10 -13.12
C SER A 57 0.38 4.55 -13.08
N ALA A 58 -0.04 5.08 -14.24
CA ALA A 58 -0.64 6.40 -14.33
C ALA A 58 -1.99 6.50 -13.58
N GLU A 59 -2.66 5.36 -13.38
CA GLU A 59 -3.94 5.28 -12.65
C GLU A 59 -3.77 5.20 -11.14
N ARG A 60 -2.53 5.18 -10.65
CA ARG A 60 -2.27 5.13 -9.22
C ARG A 60 -2.74 6.42 -8.54
N ILE A 61 -3.55 6.27 -7.50
CA ILE A 61 -3.99 7.40 -6.67
C ILE A 61 -2.79 7.88 -5.83
N LEU A 62 -2.34 9.11 -6.11
CA LEU A 62 -1.17 9.71 -5.45
C LEU A 62 -1.55 10.74 -4.38
N PHE A 63 -2.79 11.17 -4.36
CA PHE A 63 -3.30 12.22 -3.46
C PHE A 63 -4.67 11.82 -2.90
N PRO A 64 -5.07 12.36 -1.74
CA PRO A 64 -6.41 12.17 -1.23
C PRO A 64 -7.46 12.63 -2.24
N GLN A 65 -8.55 11.89 -2.30
CA GLN A 65 -9.68 12.20 -3.17
C GLN A 65 -10.98 12.11 -2.39
N LEU A 66 -11.83 13.11 -2.57
CA LEU A 66 -13.19 13.13 -2.04
C LEU A 66 -14.18 12.75 -3.15
N ARG A 67 -15.06 11.81 -2.89
CA ARG A 67 -16.14 11.50 -3.82
C ARG A 67 -17.15 12.66 -3.83
N ILE A 68 -17.40 13.24 -5.00
CA ILE A 68 -18.34 14.34 -5.23
C ILE A 68 -19.64 13.86 -5.87
N GLY A 69 -19.62 12.74 -6.58
CA GLY A 69 -20.79 12.15 -7.21
C GLY A 69 -21.54 11.15 -6.34
N ILE A 70 -22.61 10.59 -6.89
CA ILE A 70 -23.37 9.51 -6.26
C ILE A 70 -22.49 8.26 -6.12
N LYS A 71 -22.83 7.38 -5.17
CA LYS A 71 -22.08 6.14 -4.96
C LYS A 71 -22.07 5.30 -6.23
N GLY A 72 -20.87 4.99 -6.73
CA GLY A 72 -20.67 4.20 -7.95
C GLY A 72 -20.45 5.01 -9.23
N SER A 73 -20.61 6.36 -9.23
CA SER A 73 -20.35 7.18 -10.43
C SER A 73 -18.87 7.29 -10.80
N GLY A 74 -17.96 7.04 -9.85
CA GLY A 74 -16.52 7.21 -10.08
C GLY A 74 -16.05 8.67 -10.10
N GLU A 75 -16.91 9.62 -9.68
CA GLU A 75 -16.60 11.04 -9.67
C GLU A 75 -15.90 11.44 -8.39
N PHE A 76 -14.63 11.83 -8.51
CA PHE A 76 -13.78 12.21 -7.39
C PHE A 76 -13.08 13.53 -7.67
N GLU A 77 -12.91 14.33 -6.63
CA GLU A 77 -12.11 15.55 -6.62
C GLU A 77 -10.89 15.37 -5.74
N ARG A 78 -9.73 15.86 -6.21
CA ARG A 78 -8.52 15.90 -5.40
C ARG A 78 -8.66 16.93 -4.28
N ILE A 79 -8.33 16.53 -3.06
CA ILE A 79 -8.29 17.40 -1.89
C ILE A 79 -6.88 17.41 -1.27
N SER A 80 -6.63 18.34 -0.36
CA SER A 80 -5.41 18.36 0.44
C SER A 80 -5.43 17.26 1.50
N TRP A 81 -4.27 16.93 2.08
CA TRP A 81 -4.19 16.05 3.24
C TRP A 81 -4.85 16.66 4.48
N ASP A 82 -4.79 17.97 4.64
CA ASP A 82 -5.41 18.68 5.76
C ASP A 82 -6.92 18.56 5.68
N ASP A 83 -7.52 18.86 4.51
CA ASP A 83 -8.96 18.65 4.28
C ASP A 83 -9.39 17.19 4.49
N ALA A 84 -8.57 16.25 4.04
CA ALA A 84 -8.85 14.82 4.22
C ALA A 84 -8.90 14.44 5.70
N TRP A 85 -7.96 14.95 6.51
CA TRP A 85 -7.94 14.72 7.94
C TRP A 85 -9.11 15.39 8.66
N GLU A 86 -9.43 16.64 8.34
CA GLU A 86 -10.57 17.33 8.91
C GLU A 86 -11.88 16.57 8.67
N ILE A 87 -12.12 16.17 7.41
CA ILE A 87 -13.31 15.39 7.04
C ILE A 87 -13.36 14.06 7.78
N LEU A 88 -12.22 13.34 7.85
CA LEU A 88 -12.16 12.04 8.49
C LEU A 88 -12.46 12.15 9.99
N VAL A 89 -11.77 13.05 10.67
CA VAL A 89 -11.92 13.27 12.12
C VAL A 89 -13.35 13.70 12.47
N ALA A 90 -13.92 14.66 11.72
CA ALA A 90 -15.29 15.11 11.95
C ALA A 90 -16.30 13.97 11.80
N ARG A 91 -16.14 13.11 10.78
CA ARG A 91 -17.01 11.94 10.57
C ARG A 91 -16.87 10.89 11.65
N LEU A 92 -15.64 10.61 12.11
CA LEU A 92 -15.40 9.65 13.19
C LEU A 92 -15.99 10.13 14.52
N HIS A 93 -15.85 11.42 14.85
CA HIS A 93 -16.50 12.01 16.03
C HIS A 93 -18.00 11.88 15.95
N LYS A 94 -18.58 12.27 14.82
CA LYS A 94 -20.04 12.15 14.64
C LYS A 94 -20.53 10.70 14.74
N MET A 95 -19.82 9.73 14.17
CA MET A 95 -20.18 8.32 14.29
C MET A 95 -20.12 7.85 15.74
N LYS A 96 -19.10 8.27 16.51
CA LYS A 96 -18.97 7.97 17.91
C LYS A 96 -20.11 8.58 18.74
N GLU A 97 -20.50 9.82 18.44
CA GLU A 97 -21.61 10.50 19.12
C GLU A 97 -22.97 9.85 18.82
N ASP A 98 -23.21 9.52 17.53
CA ASP A 98 -24.49 8.97 17.08
C ASP A 98 -24.68 7.49 17.46
N TYR A 99 -23.61 6.69 17.45
CA TYR A 99 -23.71 5.21 17.50
C TYR A 99 -22.76 4.54 18.52
N GLY A 100 -21.93 5.32 19.23
CA GLY A 100 -20.92 4.77 20.13
C GLY A 100 -19.64 4.31 19.43
N SER A 101 -18.58 4.03 20.20
CA SER A 101 -17.27 3.64 19.68
C SER A 101 -17.28 2.29 18.98
N GLU A 102 -18.19 1.39 19.35
CA GLU A 102 -18.38 0.05 18.78
C GLU A 102 -18.89 0.07 17.34
N SER A 103 -19.36 1.23 16.84
CA SER A 103 -19.73 1.40 15.41
C SER A 103 -18.55 1.31 14.47
N LEU A 104 -17.31 1.45 14.97
CA LEU A 104 -16.07 1.30 14.23
C LEU A 104 -15.47 -0.09 14.45
N LEU A 105 -15.45 -0.91 13.41
CA LEU A 105 -14.77 -2.20 13.41
C LEU A 105 -13.41 -2.07 12.72
N PRO A 106 -12.29 -1.95 13.47
CA PRO A 106 -10.97 -1.97 12.87
C PRO A 106 -10.67 -3.39 12.36
N TYR A 107 -10.36 -3.50 11.08
CA TYR A 107 -9.90 -4.74 10.48
C TYR A 107 -8.41 -4.63 10.22
N SER A 108 -7.63 -5.46 10.89
CA SER A 108 -6.18 -5.55 10.68
C SER A 108 -5.79 -6.97 10.33
N TYR A 109 -4.74 -7.11 9.53
CA TYR A 109 -4.23 -8.40 9.09
C TYR A 109 -2.77 -8.57 9.48
N ALA A 110 -2.36 -9.81 9.72
CA ALA A 110 -0.98 -10.17 9.96
C ALA A 110 -0.20 -10.25 8.63
N GLY A 111 1.10 -10.39 8.67
CA GLY A 111 2.00 -10.49 7.53
C GLY A 111 3.36 -9.93 7.90
N ASN A 112 3.95 -9.13 7.04
CA ASN A 112 5.24 -8.46 7.29
C ASN A 112 5.13 -7.28 8.27
N MET A 113 4.27 -7.38 9.24
CA MET A 113 4.15 -6.39 10.30
C MET A 113 5.25 -6.62 11.34
N GLY A 114 6.30 -5.84 11.28
CA GLY A 114 7.28 -5.73 12.37
C GLY A 114 6.75 -4.88 13.54
N HIS A 115 7.52 -4.79 14.61
CA HIS A 115 7.17 -3.97 15.77
C HIS A 115 6.86 -2.51 15.40
N ILE A 116 7.59 -1.94 14.44
CA ILE A 116 7.43 -0.56 14.01
C ILE A 116 6.11 -0.32 13.26
N ASN A 117 5.65 -1.31 12.50
CA ASN A 117 4.44 -1.18 11.68
C ASN A 117 3.16 -1.60 12.40
N ARG A 118 3.30 -2.21 13.58
CA ARG A 118 2.17 -2.75 14.35
C ARG A 118 1.71 -1.79 15.46
N TRP A 119 2.63 -0.97 15.99
CA TRP A 119 2.38 -0.08 17.16
C TRP A 119 2.57 1.41 16.77
#